data_75baaf92725f5a25a1418dc1cffed8da
#
_entry.id   75baaf92725f5a25a1418dc1cffed8da
#
_cell.length_a   1.000
_cell.length_b   1.000
_cell.length_c   1.000
_cell.angle_alpha   90.00
_cell.angle_beta   90.00
_cell.angle_gamma   90.00
#
_symmetry.space_group_name_H-M   'P 1'
#
loop_
_entity.id
_entity.type
_entity.pdbx_description
1 polymer ?
#
loop_
_entity_poly.entity_id
_entity_poly.type
_entity_poly.pdbx_seq_one_letter_code
_entity_poly.pdbx_strand_id
1 'polypeptide(L)'
;MWMGRLVTVLAVLWSLAAAEAGALEFTADQITKINGRTQKSNIFYRDNMWRIEHHTMGPVNISIVRKDKKVVWLLLSRMKHFKTVPYQAEQDLKVTERLEGEVSREEIGTETREGHPTTLYEVTVKEGERTEVYYQWLATDIRFPMKLAKKDGSWIVEYQHVKFRPLIDYLFQLPLNFEPLEEFDHQPAAADSSQQPM
;
A
#
# COMPACT_ATOMS: atom_id res chain seq x y z
N MET A 1 -31.75 -55.39 43.85
CA MET A 1 -32.30 -54.54 42.81
C MET A 1 -31.51 -53.25 42.73
N TRP A 2 -30.57 -53.16 41.84
CA TRP A 2 -29.77 -51.94 41.61
C TRP A 2 -30.12 -51.38 40.23
N MET A 3 -30.74 -50.20 40.24
CA MET A 3 -31.04 -49.45 39.00
C MET A 3 -29.85 -48.49 38.75
N GLY A 4 -29.04 -48.84 37.76
CA GLY A 4 -28.01 -47.96 37.23
C GLY A 4 -28.63 -46.83 36.39
N ARG A 5 -28.35 -45.57 36.75
CA ARG A 5 -28.69 -44.39 35.94
C ARG A 5 -27.59 -44.17 34.92
N LEU A 6 -27.93 -44.35 33.65
CA LEU A 6 -27.11 -43.94 32.51
C LEU A 6 -27.17 -42.40 32.40
N VAL A 7 -26.07 -41.73 32.63
CA VAL A 7 -25.93 -40.29 32.34
C VAL A 7 -25.34 -40.14 30.93
N THR A 8 -26.17 -39.76 29.98
CA THR A 8 -25.77 -39.46 28.59
C THR A 8 -25.21 -38.05 28.58
N VAL A 9 -23.88 -37.91 28.45
CA VAL A 9 -23.21 -36.63 28.27
C VAL A 9 -23.32 -36.27 26.77
N LEU A 10 -24.15 -35.28 26.46
CA LEU A 10 -24.27 -34.72 25.11
C LEU A 10 -23.12 -33.70 24.93
N ALA A 11 -22.04 -34.08 24.24
CA ALA A 11 -20.98 -33.20 23.84
C ALA A 11 -21.46 -32.34 22.64
N VAL A 12 -21.79 -31.08 22.92
CA VAL A 12 -22.10 -30.10 21.86
C VAL A 12 -20.75 -29.62 21.29
N LEU A 13 -20.39 -30.14 20.14
CA LEU A 13 -19.27 -29.63 19.32
C LEU A 13 -19.67 -28.26 18.74
N TRP A 14 -19.21 -27.18 19.36
CA TRP A 14 -19.22 -25.86 18.75
C TRP A 14 -18.13 -25.85 17.67
N SER A 15 -18.52 -26.01 16.41
CA SER A 15 -17.65 -25.69 15.30
C SER A 15 -17.49 -24.17 15.27
N LEU A 16 -16.33 -23.67 15.73
CA LEU A 16 -15.87 -22.32 15.41
C LEU A 16 -15.63 -22.29 13.90
N ALA A 17 -16.59 -21.75 13.16
CA ALA A 17 -16.32 -21.28 11.82
C ALA A 17 -15.35 -20.09 11.98
N ALA A 18 -14.05 -20.33 11.78
CA ALA A 18 -13.09 -19.26 11.56
C ALA A 18 -13.56 -18.55 10.29
N ALA A 19 -14.14 -17.35 10.43
CA ALA A 19 -14.35 -16.47 9.30
C ALA A 19 -12.95 -16.21 8.74
N GLU A 20 -12.64 -16.76 7.56
CA GLU A 20 -11.49 -16.35 6.79
C GLU A 20 -11.65 -14.84 6.58
N ALA A 21 -10.80 -14.05 7.24
CA ALA A 21 -10.71 -12.64 6.96
C ALA A 21 -10.25 -12.56 5.50
N GLY A 22 -11.20 -12.31 4.59
CA GLY A 22 -10.90 -12.15 3.17
C GLY A 22 -9.80 -11.11 3.01
N ALA A 23 -8.89 -11.35 2.06
CA ALA A 23 -7.82 -10.40 1.76
C ALA A 23 -8.43 -9.01 1.53
N LEU A 24 -7.79 -7.98 2.08
CA LEU A 24 -8.24 -6.59 1.89
C LEU A 24 -8.09 -6.22 0.42
N GLU A 25 -9.23 -5.96 -0.25
CA GLU A 25 -9.25 -5.50 -1.65
C GLU A 25 -10.08 -4.23 -1.78
N PHE A 26 -9.51 -3.20 -2.41
CA PHE A 26 -10.22 -1.94 -2.65
C PHE A 26 -9.66 -1.16 -3.84
N THR A 27 -10.46 -0.18 -4.29
CA THR A 27 -10.03 0.92 -5.15
C THR A 27 -10.23 2.24 -4.42
N ALA A 28 -9.36 3.23 -4.69
CA ALA A 28 -9.49 4.58 -4.16
C ALA A 28 -8.79 5.60 -5.06
N ASP A 29 -9.21 6.85 -4.95
CA ASP A 29 -8.41 7.99 -5.39
C ASP A 29 -7.45 8.35 -4.26
N GLN A 30 -6.15 8.46 -4.56
CA GLN A 30 -5.13 8.83 -3.61
C GLN A 30 -4.61 10.23 -3.90
N ILE A 31 -4.56 11.07 -2.88
CA ILE A 31 -3.90 12.37 -2.91
C ILE A 31 -2.71 12.31 -1.96
N THR A 32 -1.50 12.44 -2.50
CA THR A 32 -0.27 12.48 -1.70
C THR A 32 0.34 13.86 -1.77
N LYS A 33 0.74 14.41 -0.62
CA LYS A 33 1.51 15.65 -0.52
C LYS A 33 2.86 15.35 0.12
N ILE A 34 3.93 15.70 -0.59
CA ILE A 34 5.30 15.53 -0.12
C ILE A 34 6.01 16.86 -0.30
N ASN A 35 6.47 17.46 0.81
CA ASN A 35 7.18 18.76 0.79
C ASN A 35 6.44 19.83 -0.04
N GLY A 36 5.11 19.93 0.14
CA GLY A 36 4.25 20.90 -0.53
C GLY A 36 3.85 20.53 -1.96
N ARG A 37 4.39 19.48 -2.57
CA ARG A 37 4.00 19.00 -3.91
C ARG A 37 2.84 18.02 -3.77
N THR A 38 1.77 18.25 -4.54
CA THR A 38 0.60 17.37 -4.56
C THR A 38 0.65 16.46 -5.78
N GLN A 39 0.42 15.17 -5.55
CA GLN A 39 0.26 14.14 -6.59
C GLN A 39 -1.10 13.48 -6.41
N LYS A 40 -1.76 13.15 -7.53
CA LYS A 40 -3.00 12.39 -7.56
C LYS A 40 -2.79 11.09 -8.31
N SER A 41 -3.42 10.03 -7.84
CA SER A 41 -3.35 8.71 -8.45
C SER A 41 -4.62 7.90 -8.15
N ASN A 42 -4.91 6.90 -8.99
CA ASN A 42 -5.87 5.86 -8.66
C ASN A 42 -5.13 4.66 -8.09
N ILE A 43 -5.66 4.10 -7.01
CA ILE A 43 -5.12 2.92 -6.33
C ILE A 43 -6.05 1.73 -6.56
N PHE A 44 -5.46 0.60 -6.90
CA PHE A 44 -6.05 -0.72 -6.87
C PHE A 44 -5.21 -1.55 -5.91
N TYR A 45 -5.78 -1.96 -4.79
CA TYR A 45 -5.06 -2.66 -3.72
C TYR A 45 -5.63 -4.04 -3.48
N ARG A 46 -4.75 -5.01 -3.33
CA ARG A 46 -4.96 -6.34 -2.77
C ARG A 46 -3.73 -6.67 -1.91
N ASP A 47 -3.92 -7.38 -0.82
CA ASP A 47 -2.81 -7.77 0.05
C ASP A 47 -1.62 -8.34 -0.76
N ASN A 48 -0.43 -7.83 -0.49
CA ASN A 48 0.83 -8.16 -1.16
C ASN A 48 0.97 -7.73 -2.63
N MET A 49 -0.02 -7.04 -3.20
CA MET A 49 0.08 -6.48 -4.55
C MET A 49 -0.81 -5.25 -4.72
N TRP A 50 -0.30 -4.21 -5.37
CA TRP A 50 -1.09 -3.03 -5.69
C TRP A 50 -0.62 -2.36 -6.97
N ARG A 51 -1.55 -1.67 -7.58
CA ARG A 51 -1.34 -0.88 -8.79
C ARG A 51 -1.66 0.57 -8.49
N ILE A 52 -0.77 1.46 -8.92
CA ILE A 52 -0.93 2.92 -8.83
C ILE A 52 -0.93 3.50 -10.23
N GLU A 53 -2.00 4.18 -10.62
CA GLU A 53 -2.09 4.93 -11.86
C GLU A 53 -1.88 6.41 -11.57
N HIS A 54 -0.71 6.93 -11.94
CA HIS A 54 -0.30 8.30 -11.63
C HIS A 54 -0.92 9.30 -12.58
N HIS A 55 -1.57 10.33 -12.08
CA HIS A 55 -2.11 11.45 -12.85
C HIS A 55 -1.05 12.54 -13.06
N THR A 56 0.14 12.15 -13.48
CA THR A 56 1.27 13.06 -13.71
C THR A 56 1.68 13.06 -15.17
N MET A 57 2.37 14.13 -15.61
CA MET A 57 2.96 14.19 -16.95
C MET A 57 4.29 13.44 -17.09
N GLY A 58 4.73 12.75 -16.03
CA GLY A 58 5.97 11.97 -16.02
C GLY A 58 5.95 10.80 -17.01
N PRO A 59 7.12 10.23 -17.33
CA PRO A 59 7.21 9.08 -18.24
C PRO A 59 6.57 7.83 -17.65
N VAL A 60 6.76 7.59 -16.34
CA VAL A 60 6.11 6.50 -15.60
C VAL A 60 4.71 6.94 -15.21
N ASN A 61 3.71 6.28 -15.73
CA ASN A 61 2.32 6.58 -15.43
C ASN A 61 1.59 5.46 -14.68
N ILE A 62 2.17 4.26 -14.58
CA ILE A 62 1.63 3.15 -13.80
C ILE A 62 2.78 2.49 -13.04
N SER A 63 2.55 2.21 -11.76
CA SER A 63 3.42 1.36 -10.95
C SER A 63 2.64 0.13 -10.49
N ILE A 64 3.19 -1.06 -10.70
CA ILE A 64 2.61 -2.31 -10.20
C ILE A 64 3.59 -2.90 -9.19
N VAL A 65 3.19 -2.92 -7.93
CA VAL A 65 3.98 -3.49 -6.84
C VAL A 65 3.56 -4.94 -6.61
N ARG A 66 4.54 -5.82 -6.59
CA ARG A 66 4.38 -7.25 -6.35
C ARG A 66 5.28 -7.65 -5.18
N LYS A 67 4.80 -7.38 -3.96
CA LYS A 67 5.50 -7.73 -2.72
C LYS A 67 5.74 -9.24 -2.64
N ASP A 68 4.78 -10.03 -3.09
CA ASP A 68 4.89 -11.50 -3.22
C ASP A 68 6.04 -11.95 -4.12
N LYS A 69 6.42 -11.14 -5.12
CA LYS A 69 7.53 -11.40 -6.06
C LYS A 69 8.77 -10.55 -5.77
N LYS A 70 8.72 -9.66 -4.77
CA LYS A 70 9.78 -8.71 -4.40
C LYS A 70 10.21 -7.79 -5.55
N VAL A 71 9.26 -7.40 -6.42
CA VAL A 71 9.52 -6.51 -7.56
C VAL A 71 8.48 -5.42 -7.68
N VAL A 72 8.87 -4.33 -8.36
CA VAL A 72 7.97 -3.27 -8.83
C VAL A 72 8.18 -3.10 -10.32
N TRP A 73 7.10 -3.09 -11.08
CA TRP A 73 7.10 -2.74 -12.49
C TRP A 73 6.67 -1.29 -12.66
N LEU A 74 7.55 -0.49 -13.26
CA LEU A 74 7.31 0.90 -13.62
C LEU A 74 6.97 0.94 -15.11
N LEU A 75 5.72 1.23 -15.45
CA LEU A 75 5.22 1.18 -16.83
C LEU A 75 5.28 2.57 -17.46
N LEU A 76 5.85 2.62 -18.66
CA LEU A 76 5.87 3.77 -19.56
C LEU A 76 4.85 3.52 -20.67
N SER A 77 3.56 3.70 -20.37
CA SER A 77 2.46 3.23 -21.22
C SER A 77 2.46 3.85 -22.62
N ARG A 78 2.93 5.08 -22.78
CA ARG A 78 3.03 5.75 -24.08
C ARG A 78 4.03 5.06 -25.02
N MET A 79 5.08 4.48 -24.45
CA MET A 79 6.16 3.79 -25.17
C MET A 79 5.96 2.28 -25.18
N LYS A 80 4.98 1.76 -24.41
CA LYS A 80 4.79 0.32 -24.16
C LYS A 80 6.05 -0.37 -23.63
N HIS A 81 6.79 0.33 -22.77
CA HIS A 81 7.96 -0.19 -22.10
C HIS A 81 7.75 -0.25 -20.60
N PHE A 82 8.53 -1.08 -19.93
CA PHE A 82 8.56 -1.15 -18.47
C PHE A 82 9.99 -1.28 -17.94
N LYS A 83 10.20 -0.80 -16.72
CA LYS A 83 11.41 -1.05 -15.94
C LYS A 83 11.03 -1.89 -14.72
N THR A 84 11.84 -2.92 -14.41
CA THR A 84 11.72 -3.68 -13.18
C THR A 84 12.70 -3.12 -12.15
N VAL A 85 12.21 -2.82 -10.94
CA VAL A 85 13.07 -2.43 -9.82
C VAL A 85 12.75 -3.32 -8.60
N PRO A 86 13.72 -3.52 -7.67
CA PRO A 86 13.46 -4.25 -6.44
C PRO A 86 12.37 -3.56 -5.62
N TYR A 87 11.49 -4.36 -5.00
CA TYR A 87 10.55 -3.87 -4.00
C TYR A 87 11.32 -3.43 -2.73
N GLN A 88 10.88 -2.32 -2.15
CA GLN A 88 11.39 -1.76 -0.91
C GLN A 88 10.21 -1.60 0.07
N ALA A 89 10.41 -1.87 1.37
CA ALA A 89 9.33 -1.80 2.37
C ALA A 89 8.73 -0.38 2.52
N GLU A 90 9.50 0.66 2.22
CA GLU A 90 9.06 2.05 2.22
C GLU A 90 7.97 2.33 1.16
N GLN A 91 7.80 1.42 0.19
CA GLN A 91 6.76 1.49 -0.84
C GLN A 91 5.41 0.97 -0.36
N ASP A 92 5.35 0.37 0.84
CA ASP A 92 4.11 -0.14 1.41
C ASP A 92 3.08 0.98 1.62
N LEU A 93 1.87 0.73 1.16
CA LEU A 93 0.75 1.62 1.43
C LEU A 93 0.33 1.46 2.89
N LYS A 94 0.27 2.58 3.62
CA LYS A 94 -0.17 2.60 5.02
C LYS A 94 -1.71 2.57 5.07
N VAL A 95 -2.29 1.41 4.76
CA VAL A 95 -3.76 1.21 4.65
C VAL A 95 -4.34 0.35 5.77
N THR A 96 -3.55 0.10 6.81
CA THR A 96 -3.95 -0.69 7.97
C THR A 96 -4.53 0.19 9.09
N GLU A 97 -5.42 -0.39 9.88
CA GLU A 97 -5.98 0.27 11.07
C GLU A 97 -4.88 0.68 12.07
N ARG A 98 -3.90 -0.21 12.26
CA ARG A 98 -2.73 0.04 13.08
C ARG A 98 -1.49 0.20 12.21
N LEU A 99 -0.65 1.18 12.56
CA LEU A 99 0.62 1.39 11.86
C LEU A 99 1.65 0.37 12.36
N GLU A 100 2.49 -0.11 11.46
CA GLU A 100 3.63 -0.95 11.83
C GLU A 100 4.57 -0.16 12.74
N GLY A 101 5.07 -0.80 13.82
CA GLY A 101 5.91 -0.14 14.82
C GLY A 101 5.19 0.84 15.74
N GLU A 102 3.84 0.85 15.76
CA GLU A 102 3.04 1.70 16.63
C GLU A 102 3.33 1.39 18.12
N VAL A 103 3.76 2.41 18.87
CA VAL A 103 4.07 2.30 20.31
C VAL A 103 3.06 3.04 21.18
N SER A 104 2.37 4.06 20.65
CA SER A 104 1.27 4.73 21.34
C SER A 104 0.25 5.26 20.35
N ARG A 105 -0.99 5.38 20.84
CA ARG A 105 -2.13 5.94 20.12
C ARG A 105 -3.01 6.71 21.09
N GLU A 106 -3.30 7.96 20.76
CA GLU A 106 -4.19 8.81 21.53
C GLU A 106 -5.31 9.32 20.63
N GLU A 107 -6.56 9.18 21.06
CA GLU A 107 -7.70 9.78 20.39
C GLU A 107 -7.73 11.28 20.70
N ILE A 108 -7.70 12.12 19.66
CA ILE A 108 -7.67 13.58 19.79
C ILE A 108 -8.88 14.28 19.18
N GLY A 109 -9.79 13.53 18.55
CA GLY A 109 -11.02 14.10 18.01
C GLY A 109 -11.80 13.15 17.12
N THR A 110 -12.98 13.60 16.70
CA THR A 110 -13.87 12.89 15.78
C THR A 110 -14.41 13.83 14.72
N GLU A 111 -14.63 13.33 13.51
CA GLU A 111 -15.27 14.07 12.43
C GLU A 111 -15.98 13.10 11.46
N THR A 112 -16.64 13.63 10.45
CA THR A 112 -17.16 12.80 9.34
C THR A 112 -16.36 13.10 8.08
N ARG A 113 -15.84 12.04 7.41
CA ARG A 113 -15.13 12.12 6.15
C ARG A 113 -15.80 11.26 5.10
N GLU A 114 -16.17 11.85 3.97
CA GLU A 114 -16.87 11.16 2.87
C GLU A 114 -18.09 10.33 3.32
N GLY A 115 -18.79 10.80 4.35
CA GLY A 115 -19.95 10.10 4.92
C GLY A 115 -19.60 9.05 5.99
N HIS A 116 -18.32 8.79 6.25
CA HIS A 116 -17.88 7.84 7.27
C HIS A 116 -17.60 8.52 8.61
N PRO A 117 -18.11 8.00 9.74
CA PRO A 117 -17.69 8.45 11.06
C PRO A 117 -16.20 8.14 11.25
N THR A 118 -15.40 9.13 11.56
CA THR A 118 -13.95 9.07 11.57
C THR A 118 -13.40 9.55 12.89
N THR A 119 -12.53 8.76 13.50
CA THR A 119 -11.76 9.13 14.68
C THR A 119 -10.37 9.59 14.27
N LEU A 120 -9.95 10.73 14.81
CA LEU A 120 -8.60 11.26 14.64
C LEU A 120 -7.72 10.80 15.78
N TYR A 121 -6.63 10.13 15.43
CA TYR A 121 -5.62 9.68 16.38
C TYR A 121 -4.29 10.41 16.17
N GLU A 122 -3.60 10.73 17.26
CA GLU A 122 -2.17 10.95 17.26
C GLU A 122 -1.49 9.60 17.52
N VAL A 123 -0.63 9.19 16.60
CA VAL A 123 0.00 7.86 16.62
C VAL A 123 1.51 8.02 16.62
N THR A 124 2.19 7.44 17.60
CA THR A 124 3.65 7.39 17.65
C THR A 124 4.13 6.04 17.14
N VAL A 125 5.04 6.10 16.18
CA VAL A 125 5.66 4.92 15.54
C VAL A 125 7.14 4.92 15.82
N LYS A 126 7.70 3.75 16.14
CA LYS A 126 9.14 3.57 16.33
C LYS A 126 9.68 2.65 15.22
N GLU A 127 10.56 3.18 14.39
CA GLU A 127 11.26 2.46 13.32
C GLU A 127 12.77 2.42 13.65
N GLY A 128 13.22 1.32 14.27
CA GLY A 128 14.58 1.23 14.80
C GLY A 128 14.82 2.27 15.91
N GLU A 129 15.77 3.18 15.70
CA GLU A 129 16.07 4.28 16.65
C GLU A 129 15.26 5.55 16.38
N ARG A 130 14.54 5.62 15.26
CA ARG A 130 13.74 6.80 14.90
C ARG A 130 12.35 6.70 15.50
N THR A 131 11.87 7.84 15.98
CA THR A 131 10.48 7.98 16.44
C THR A 131 9.79 9.01 15.56
N GLU A 132 8.67 8.63 14.97
CA GLU A 132 7.85 9.50 14.12
C GLU A 132 6.44 9.59 14.71
N VAL A 133 5.80 10.74 14.55
CA VAL A 133 4.43 10.98 15.01
C VAL A 133 3.56 11.27 13.81
N TYR A 134 2.42 10.58 13.76
CA TYR A 134 1.43 10.70 12.70
C TYR A 134 0.08 11.14 13.26
N TYR A 135 -0.69 11.83 12.44
CA TYR A 135 -2.13 11.98 12.60
C TYR A 135 -2.82 10.99 11.66
N GLN A 136 -3.68 10.13 12.20
CA GLN A 136 -4.44 9.16 11.43
C GLN A 136 -5.94 9.40 11.60
N TRP A 137 -6.63 9.62 10.49
CA TRP A 137 -8.08 9.69 10.40
C TRP A 137 -8.62 8.32 10.03
N LEU A 138 -9.12 7.58 11.00
CA LEU A 138 -9.62 6.22 10.85
C LEU A 138 -11.15 6.22 10.75
N ALA A 139 -11.72 5.83 9.61
CA ALA A 139 -13.14 5.56 9.48
C ALA A 139 -13.49 4.29 10.27
N THR A 140 -14.36 4.45 11.28
CA THR A 140 -14.62 3.40 12.28
C THR A 140 -15.57 2.33 11.80
N ASP A 141 -16.49 2.66 10.90
CA ASP A 141 -17.45 1.75 10.29
C ASP A 141 -16.82 0.79 9.27
N ILE A 142 -15.80 1.23 8.53
CA ILE A 142 -15.10 0.44 7.53
C ILE A 142 -13.67 0.07 7.94
N ARG A 143 -13.20 0.50 9.13
CA ARG A 143 -11.88 0.26 9.71
C ARG A 143 -10.72 0.60 8.75
N PHE A 144 -10.85 1.73 8.04
CA PHE A 144 -9.93 2.14 7.01
C PHE A 144 -9.37 3.55 7.27
N PRO A 145 -8.04 3.77 7.11
CA PRO A 145 -7.45 5.10 7.27
C PRO A 145 -7.77 5.99 6.06
N MET A 146 -8.73 6.89 6.21
CA MET A 146 -9.09 7.86 5.16
C MET A 146 -7.98 8.87 4.91
N LYS A 147 -7.17 9.16 5.94
CA LYS A 147 -6.02 10.07 5.83
C LYS A 147 -4.96 9.73 6.85
N LEU A 148 -3.72 9.91 6.45
CA LEU A 148 -2.54 9.84 7.33
C LEU A 148 -1.63 11.01 7.02
N ALA A 149 -1.08 11.65 8.04
CA ALA A 149 -0.16 12.78 7.90
C ALA A 149 0.96 12.67 8.93
N LYS A 150 2.20 12.95 8.55
CA LYS A 150 3.26 13.20 9.54
C LYS A 150 2.93 14.48 10.31
N LYS A 151 3.22 14.51 11.61
CA LYS A 151 2.92 15.65 12.49
C LYS A 151 3.65 16.93 12.04
N ASP A 152 4.81 16.82 11.41
CA ASP A 152 5.57 17.92 10.84
C ASP A 152 5.02 18.46 9.50
N GLY A 153 4.01 17.81 8.94
CA GLY A 153 3.39 18.22 7.69
C GLY A 153 4.19 17.88 6.42
N SER A 154 5.36 17.25 6.55
CA SER A 154 6.23 16.93 5.40
C SER A 154 5.62 15.91 4.45
N TRP A 155 4.74 15.04 4.97
CA TRP A 155 4.08 13.99 4.20
C TRP A 155 2.62 13.82 4.64
N ILE A 156 1.74 13.73 3.64
CA ILE A 156 0.30 13.49 3.83
C ILE A 156 -0.16 12.54 2.73
N VAL A 157 -0.96 11.57 3.08
CA VAL A 157 -1.75 10.77 2.14
C VAL A 157 -3.22 10.82 2.53
N GLU A 158 -4.09 10.95 1.55
CA GLU A 158 -5.55 10.94 1.71
C GLU A 158 -6.16 10.03 0.66
N TYR A 159 -7.11 9.19 1.08
CA TYR A 159 -7.87 8.28 0.23
C TYR A 159 -9.31 8.78 0.13
N GLN A 160 -9.79 8.91 -1.10
CA GLN A 160 -11.15 9.36 -1.42
C GLN A 160 -11.84 8.30 -2.27
N HIS A 161 -13.18 8.29 -2.26
CA HIS A 161 -13.99 7.35 -3.05
C HIS A 161 -13.59 5.89 -2.85
N VAL A 162 -13.29 5.50 -1.63
CA VAL A 162 -12.86 4.14 -1.29
C VAL A 162 -13.99 3.15 -1.56
N LYS A 163 -13.71 2.09 -2.34
CA LYS A 163 -14.68 1.05 -2.70
C LYS A 163 -14.06 -0.32 -2.45
N PHE A 164 -14.55 -1.03 -1.46
CA PHE A 164 -14.19 -2.42 -1.19
C PHE A 164 -14.90 -3.34 -2.19
N ARG A 165 -14.13 -4.06 -2.98
CA ARG A 165 -14.65 -5.02 -3.96
C ARG A 165 -13.54 -5.95 -4.42
N PRO A 166 -13.88 -7.17 -4.86
CA PRO A 166 -12.93 -8.06 -5.53
C PRO A 166 -12.35 -7.39 -6.79
N LEU A 167 -11.05 -7.57 -7.00
CA LEU A 167 -10.32 -7.04 -8.14
C LEU A 167 -9.86 -8.19 -9.04
N ILE A 168 -9.80 -7.93 -10.35
CA ILE A 168 -9.34 -8.93 -11.32
C ILE A 168 -7.81 -9.01 -11.30
N ASP A 169 -7.27 -10.21 -11.43
CA ASP A 169 -5.82 -10.49 -11.36
C ASP A 169 -5.00 -9.74 -12.41
N TYR A 170 -5.59 -9.47 -13.57
CA TYR A 170 -4.96 -8.74 -14.66
C TYR A 170 -4.44 -7.35 -14.25
N LEU A 171 -5.07 -6.70 -13.29
CA LEU A 171 -4.62 -5.39 -12.78
C LEU A 171 -3.20 -5.43 -12.21
N PHE A 172 -2.79 -6.58 -11.68
CA PHE A 172 -1.53 -6.79 -10.98
C PHE A 172 -0.51 -7.57 -11.82
N GLN A 173 -0.75 -7.71 -13.11
CA GLN A 173 0.13 -8.38 -14.05
C GLN A 173 0.79 -7.39 -14.99
N LEU A 174 1.96 -7.76 -15.49
CA LEU A 174 2.62 -7.02 -16.56
C LEU A 174 1.83 -7.21 -17.85
N PRO A 175 1.41 -6.14 -18.56
CA PRO A 175 0.70 -6.29 -19.81
C PRO A 175 1.57 -6.97 -20.89
N LEU A 176 0.99 -7.90 -21.65
CA LEU A 176 1.70 -8.72 -22.64
C LEU A 176 2.38 -7.93 -23.77
N ASN A 177 1.89 -6.71 -24.02
CA ASN A 177 2.39 -5.84 -25.10
C ASN A 177 3.40 -4.79 -24.64
N PHE A 178 4.01 -5.00 -23.46
CA PHE A 178 5.07 -4.14 -22.94
C PHE A 178 6.40 -4.87 -23.03
N GLU A 179 7.42 -4.15 -23.45
CA GLU A 179 8.79 -4.63 -23.60
C GLU A 179 9.69 -4.06 -22.47
N PRO A 180 10.70 -4.80 -22.02
CA PRO A 180 11.67 -4.25 -21.08
C PRO A 180 12.32 -3.00 -21.66
N LEU A 181 12.49 -1.97 -20.82
CA LEU A 181 13.33 -0.83 -21.19
C LEU A 181 14.80 -1.27 -21.09
N GLU A 182 15.50 -1.38 -22.22
CA GLU A 182 16.93 -1.64 -22.23
C GLU A 182 17.65 -0.45 -21.58
N GLU A 183 18.45 -0.71 -20.55
CA GLU A 183 19.40 0.29 -20.05
C GLU A 183 20.51 0.39 -21.11
N PHE A 184 20.57 1.52 -21.79
CA PHE A 184 21.78 1.86 -22.55
C PHE A 184 22.90 1.98 -21.53
N ASP A 185 23.72 0.95 -21.43
CA ASP A 185 25.00 1.04 -20.74
C ASP A 185 25.74 2.20 -21.38
N HIS A 186 25.87 3.31 -20.64
CA HIS A 186 26.78 4.36 -21.00
C HIS A 186 28.18 3.77 -20.81
N GLN A 187 28.63 3.02 -21.82
CA GLN A 187 30.02 2.67 -21.94
C GLN A 187 30.77 4.01 -22.05
N PRO A 188 31.58 4.40 -21.04
CA PRO A 188 32.35 5.61 -21.15
C PRO A 188 33.20 5.49 -22.41
N ALA A 189 33.03 6.42 -23.34
CA ALA A 189 33.84 6.47 -24.56
C ALA A 189 35.31 6.29 -24.15
N ALA A 190 35.90 5.21 -24.61
CA ALA A 190 37.32 4.94 -24.42
C ALA A 190 38.07 6.21 -24.86
N ALA A 191 38.75 6.86 -23.89
CA ALA A 191 39.59 8.00 -24.17
C ALA A 191 40.64 7.54 -25.18
N ASP A 192 40.51 8.04 -26.41
CA ASP A 192 41.52 7.86 -27.46
C ASP A 192 42.80 8.52 -27.00
N SER A 193 43.71 7.67 -26.45
CA SER A 193 45.04 8.07 -26.03
C SER A 193 46.06 7.93 -27.20
N SER A 194 45.75 8.58 -28.33
CA SER A 194 46.67 8.68 -29.47
C SER A 194 46.93 10.10 -29.82
N GLN A 195 47.63 10.88 -28.96
CA GLN A 195 48.43 12.03 -29.34
C GLN A 195 49.72 12.03 -28.54
N GLN A 196 50.73 11.37 -29.08
CA GLN A 196 52.14 11.72 -28.79
C GLN A 196 52.52 12.89 -29.65
N PRO A 197 53.07 13.96 -29.08
CA PRO A 197 53.85 14.95 -29.85
C PRO A 197 55.28 14.52 -29.98
N MET A 198 55.82 14.70 -31.17
CA MET A 198 57.25 14.68 -31.46
C MET A 198 57.98 15.88 -30.80
#